data_c7bd3cc8cac5c85c99b6436e6a4be1d3
#
_entry.id   c7bd3cc8cac5c85c99b6436e6a4be1d3
#
_cell.length_a   1.000
_cell.length_b   1.000
_cell.length_c   1.000
_cell.angle_alpha   90.00
_cell.angle_beta   90.00
_cell.angle_gamma   90.00
#
_symmetry.space_group_name_H-M   'P 1'
#
loop_
_entity.id
_entity.type
_entity.pdbx_description
1 polymer ?
#
loop_
_entity_poly.entity_id
_entity_poly.type
_entity_poly.pdbx_seq_one_letter_code
_entity_poly.pdbx_strand_id
1 'polypeptide(L)'
;MVTSAFIKKWSGVTMQDDGAYVSKQFNTFQNAFKREISRICSNIGANLVSYSKGHYDMSGFIERDGHYVYFSYDNSCNAGGRAYANLRCRGPFFCRTASHEKDYRGCYNNTIPFTEAEETFNRLLNAIHIAA
;
A
#
# COMPACT_ATOMS: atom_id res chain seq x y z
N MET A 1 9.79 -16.61 -0.89
CA MET A 1 8.71 -15.76 -0.36
C MET A 1 7.37 -16.38 -0.70
N VAL A 2 6.52 -16.55 0.29
CA VAL A 2 5.19 -17.12 0.07
C VAL A 2 4.26 -16.02 -0.43
N THR A 3 3.63 -16.25 -1.58
CA THR A 3 2.66 -15.32 -2.13
C THR A 3 1.38 -15.38 -1.30
N SER A 4 0.94 -14.25 -0.78
CA SER A 4 -0.26 -14.19 0.05
C SER A 4 -1.52 -14.47 -0.76
N ALA A 5 -2.59 -14.84 -0.06
CA ALA A 5 -3.89 -15.06 -0.68
C ALA A 5 -4.38 -13.79 -1.38
N PHE A 6 -4.11 -12.63 -0.80
CA PHE A 6 -4.45 -11.34 -1.41
C PHE A 6 -3.77 -11.16 -2.76
N ILE A 7 -2.46 -11.41 -2.82
CA ILE A 7 -1.69 -11.29 -4.05
C ILE A 7 -2.22 -12.26 -5.11
N LYS A 8 -2.48 -13.51 -4.72
CA LYS A 8 -3.01 -14.51 -5.65
C LYS A 8 -4.35 -14.13 -6.22
N LYS A 9 -5.24 -13.61 -5.36
CA LYS A 9 -6.61 -13.26 -5.77
C LYS A 9 -6.63 -12.08 -6.71
N TRP A 10 -5.85 -11.05 -6.43
CA TRP A 10 -5.99 -9.77 -7.11
C TRP A 10 -4.98 -9.49 -8.21
N SER A 11 -3.84 -10.20 -8.24
CA SER A 11 -2.85 -9.98 -9.29
C SER A 11 -3.44 -10.26 -10.66
N GLY A 12 -3.33 -9.28 -11.55
CA GLY A 12 -3.82 -9.42 -12.92
C GLY A 12 -5.33 -9.34 -13.08
N VAL A 13 -6.06 -9.07 -12.01
CA VAL A 13 -7.50 -8.87 -12.11
C VAL A 13 -7.75 -7.59 -12.88
N THR A 14 -8.55 -7.68 -13.93
CA THR A 14 -8.98 -6.51 -14.71
C THR A 14 -10.32 -6.07 -14.17
N MET A 15 -10.43 -4.82 -13.79
CA MET A 15 -11.69 -4.27 -13.35
C MET A 15 -12.40 -3.62 -14.52
N GLN A 16 -13.70 -3.81 -14.59
CA GLN A 16 -14.48 -3.18 -15.63
C GLN A 16 -14.62 -1.70 -15.34
N ASP A 17 -14.31 -0.91 -16.37
CA ASP A 17 -14.59 0.50 -16.36
C ASP A 17 -16.06 0.67 -16.74
N ASP A 18 -16.90 0.90 -15.76
CA ASP A 18 -18.32 1.15 -15.98
C ASP A 18 -18.65 2.64 -15.97
N GLY A 19 -17.62 3.48 -16.05
CA GLY A 19 -17.78 4.92 -16.01
C GLY A 19 -17.95 5.48 -14.61
N ALA A 20 -17.99 4.64 -13.60
CA ALA A 20 -18.09 5.08 -12.21
C ALA A 20 -16.72 5.00 -11.58
N TYR A 21 -16.29 6.09 -10.97
CA TYR A 21 -14.97 6.14 -10.34
C TYR A 21 -14.85 5.23 -9.13
N VAL A 22 -15.96 4.85 -8.55
CA VAL A 22 -15.97 3.97 -7.39
C VAL A 22 -16.85 2.78 -7.73
N SER A 23 -16.34 1.88 -8.56
CA SER A 23 -17.04 0.64 -8.81
C SER A 23 -17.06 -0.19 -7.53
N LYS A 24 -18.05 -1.06 -7.40
CA LYS A 24 -18.10 -1.99 -6.27
C LYS A 24 -16.85 -2.85 -6.20
N GLN A 25 -16.33 -3.21 -7.34
CA GLN A 25 -15.12 -4.04 -7.41
C GLN A 25 -13.90 -3.31 -6.88
N PHE A 26 -13.74 -2.04 -7.22
CA PHE A 26 -12.63 -1.27 -6.70
C PHE A 26 -12.75 -1.04 -5.21
N ASN A 27 -13.94 -0.74 -4.72
CA ASN A 27 -14.16 -0.59 -3.29
C ASN A 27 -13.85 -1.90 -2.55
N THR A 28 -14.23 -3.04 -3.13
CA THR A 28 -13.89 -4.34 -2.57
C THR A 28 -12.37 -4.54 -2.51
N PHE A 29 -11.68 -4.13 -3.56
CA PHE A 29 -10.21 -4.18 -3.60
C PHE A 29 -9.60 -3.28 -2.54
N GLN A 30 -10.09 -2.07 -2.39
CA GLN A 30 -9.58 -1.14 -1.36
C GLN A 30 -9.74 -1.71 0.04
N ASN A 31 -10.86 -2.33 0.32
CA ASN A 31 -11.11 -2.95 1.62
C ASN A 31 -10.23 -4.18 1.84
N ALA A 32 -10.04 -4.97 0.80
CA ALA A 32 -9.12 -6.11 0.87
C ALA A 32 -7.67 -5.67 1.05
N PHE A 33 -7.28 -4.57 0.42
CA PHE A 33 -5.96 -3.98 0.56
C PHE A 33 -5.71 -3.55 2.01
N LYS A 34 -6.71 -2.93 2.63
CA LYS A 34 -6.62 -2.55 4.04
C LYS A 34 -6.36 -3.77 4.93
N ARG A 35 -7.10 -4.84 4.71
CA ARG A 35 -6.90 -6.08 5.48
C ARG A 35 -5.51 -6.66 5.25
N GLU A 36 -5.02 -6.58 4.02
CA GLU A 36 -3.67 -7.07 3.71
C GLU A 36 -2.59 -6.24 4.41
N ILE A 37 -2.73 -4.91 4.42
CA ILE A 37 -1.81 -4.05 5.16
C ILE A 37 -1.84 -4.41 6.66
N SER A 38 -3.02 -4.61 7.21
CA SER A 38 -3.15 -4.99 8.62
C SER A 38 -2.48 -6.35 8.92
N ARG A 39 -2.60 -7.30 7.99
CA ARG A 39 -1.95 -8.60 8.11
C ARG A 39 -0.42 -8.46 8.09
N ILE A 40 0.07 -7.66 7.16
CA ILE A 40 1.51 -7.37 7.08
C ILE A 40 2.00 -6.73 8.38
N CYS A 41 1.26 -5.75 8.88
CA CYS A 41 1.61 -5.09 10.15
C CYS A 41 1.68 -6.08 11.30
N SER A 42 0.71 -7.00 11.40
CA SER A 42 0.74 -8.03 12.43
C SER A 42 2.01 -8.87 12.36
N ASN A 43 2.46 -9.19 11.15
CA ASN A 43 3.66 -10.01 10.97
C ASN A 43 4.95 -9.31 11.41
N ILE A 44 4.98 -7.99 11.34
CA ILE A 44 6.20 -7.23 11.67
C ILE A 44 6.06 -6.44 12.98
N GLY A 45 4.99 -6.67 13.73
CA GLY A 45 4.79 -6.00 15.01
C GLY A 45 4.45 -4.52 14.89
N ALA A 46 3.87 -4.10 13.77
CA ALA A 46 3.46 -2.73 13.54
C ALA A 46 1.94 -2.58 13.63
N ASN A 47 1.47 -1.35 13.57
CA ASN A 47 0.05 -1.02 13.60
C ASN A 47 -0.31 -0.18 12.40
N LEU A 48 -1.47 -0.45 11.79
CA LEU A 48 -2.06 0.44 10.82
C LEU A 48 -2.79 1.54 11.58
N VAL A 49 -2.30 2.79 11.50
CA VAL A 49 -2.85 3.89 12.32
C VAL A 49 -3.81 4.77 11.55
N SER A 50 -3.74 4.80 10.23
CA SER A 50 -4.73 5.49 9.42
C SER A 50 -4.78 4.89 8.03
N TYR A 51 -5.95 5.01 7.39
CA TYR A 51 -6.20 4.49 6.07
C TYR A 51 -7.25 5.33 5.36
N SER A 52 -6.94 5.78 4.16
CA SER A 52 -7.84 6.60 3.35
C SER A 52 -8.08 5.95 2.00
N LYS A 53 -9.32 6.06 1.52
CA LYS A 53 -9.71 5.58 0.19
C LYS A 53 -10.09 6.77 -0.67
N GLY A 54 -9.41 6.91 -1.82
CA GLY A 54 -9.76 7.91 -2.82
C GLY A 54 -10.52 7.28 -3.98
N HIS A 55 -10.70 8.06 -5.05
CA HIS A 55 -11.38 7.56 -6.25
C HIS A 55 -10.56 6.51 -6.99
N TYR A 56 -9.24 6.68 -7.00
CA TYR A 56 -8.33 5.81 -7.74
C TYR A 56 -7.23 5.24 -6.85
N ASP A 57 -7.21 5.58 -5.56
CA ASP A 57 -6.09 5.26 -4.71
C ASP A 57 -6.52 4.86 -3.31
N MET A 58 -5.56 4.40 -2.57
CA MET A 58 -5.65 4.26 -1.12
C MET A 58 -4.28 4.58 -0.54
N SER A 59 -4.27 5.11 0.67
CA SER A 59 -3.04 5.48 1.36
C SER A 59 -3.22 5.38 2.86
N GLY A 60 -2.12 5.43 3.58
CA GLY A 60 -2.19 5.39 5.02
C GLY A 60 -0.84 5.45 5.68
N PHE A 61 -0.86 5.29 6.98
CA PHE A 61 0.33 5.30 7.82
C PHE A 61 0.34 4.05 8.68
N ILE A 62 1.53 3.47 8.81
CA ILE A 62 1.78 2.41 9.79
C ILE A 62 2.78 2.93 10.81
N GLU A 63 2.79 2.32 11.99
CA GLU A 63 3.62 2.77 13.10
C GLU A 63 4.19 1.57 13.86
N ARG A 64 5.42 1.71 14.32
CA ARG A 64 6.06 0.76 15.24
C ARG A 64 7.03 1.54 16.13
N ASP A 65 6.85 1.42 17.44
CA ASP A 65 7.72 2.05 18.45
C ASP A 65 7.89 3.56 18.23
N GLY A 66 6.84 4.24 17.82
CA GLY A 66 6.85 5.69 17.58
C GLY A 66 7.42 6.10 16.23
N HIS A 67 7.74 5.16 15.36
CA HIS A 67 8.23 5.43 14.01
C HIS A 67 7.16 5.13 12.99
N TYR A 68 7.09 5.94 11.94
CA TYR A 68 6.00 5.92 10.97
C TYR A 68 6.50 5.66 9.56
N VAL A 69 5.68 4.97 8.78
CA VAL A 69 5.88 4.78 7.34
C VAL A 69 4.56 5.14 6.66
N TYR A 70 4.65 5.97 5.63
CA TYR A 70 3.53 6.30 4.75
C TYR A 70 3.55 5.37 3.56
N PHE A 71 2.38 4.91 3.13
CA PHE A 71 2.23 4.11 1.92
C PHE A 71 1.11 4.66 1.05
N SER A 72 1.22 4.39 -0.25
CA SER A 72 0.18 4.77 -1.20
C SER A 72 0.14 3.76 -2.34
N TYR A 73 -1.06 3.43 -2.77
CA TYR A 73 -1.32 2.66 -3.97
C TYR A 73 -2.21 3.49 -4.87
N ASP A 74 -1.73 3.87 -6.05
CA ASP A 74 -2.43 4.75 -6.96
C ASP A 74 -2.67 4.04 -8.29
N ASN A 75 -3.92 3.73 -8.55
CA ASN A 75 -4.33 3.03 -9.75
C ASN A 75 -4.39 3.92 -10.99
N SER A 76 -4.42 5.23 -10.82
CA SER A 76 -4.45 6.16 -11.95
C SER A 76 -3.18 6.08 -12.79
N CYS A 77 -2.12 5.49 -12.23
CA CYS A 77 -0.87 5.26 -12.94
C CYS A 77 -0.97 4.15 -13.99
N ASN A 78 -2.03 3.36 -13.97
CA ASN A 78 -2.23 2.26 -14.92
C ASN A 78 -2.86 2.77 -16.19
N ALA A 79 -2.15 2.63 -17.30
CA ALA A 79 -2.63 3.08 -18.60
C ALA A 79 -3.97 2.41 -18.93
N GLY A 80 -4.98 3.22 -19.22
CA GLY A 80 -6.30 2.74 -19.58
C GLY A 80 -7.17 2.31 -18.42
N GLY A 81 -6.72 2.40 -17.19
CA GLY A 81 -7.53 2.16 -16.00
C GLY A 81 -8.12 0.77 -15.89
N ARG A 82 -7.54 -0.24 -16.54
CA ARG A 82 -8.19 -1.54 -16.68
C ARG A 82 -7.55 -2.67 -15.88
N ALA A 83 -6.30 -2.48 -15.51
CA ALA A 83 -5.57 -3.48 -14.71
C ALA A 83 -5.27 -2.87 -13.36
N TYR A 84 -6.20 -2.95 -12.47
CA TYR A 84 -6.04 -2.27 -11.24
C TYR A 84 -5.14 -2.95 -10.26
N ALA A 85 -4.95 -4.18 -10.35
CA ALA A 85 -4.20 -4.84 -9.30
C ALA A 85 -2.83 -5.26 -9.81
N ASN A 86 -2.04 -4.30 -10.25
CA ASN A 86 -0.66 -4.56 -10.64
C ASN A 86 0.24 -4.70 -9.42
N LEU A 87 -0.07 -5.67 -8.59
CA LEU A 87 0.62 -5.88 -7.32
C LEU A 87 2.05 -6.37 -7.48
N ARG A 88 2.34 -6.96 -8.64
CA ARG A 88 3.67 -7.49 -8.94
C ARG A 88 4.54 -6.50 -9.71
N CYS A 89 3.99 -5.36 -10.07
CA CYS A 89 4.67 -4.37 -10.89
C CYS A 89 5.04 -3.15 -10.06
N ARG A 90 6.17 -2.55 -10.41
CA ARG A 90 6.61 -1.29 -9.85
C ARG A 90 5.77 -0.16 -10.46
N GLY A 91 5.41 0.83 -9.68
CA GLY A 91 4.72 2.02 -10.15
C GLY A 91 3.51 2.40 -9.32
N PRO A 92 2.48 1.54 -9.20
CA PRO A 92 1.31 1.91 -8.41
C PRO A 92 1.57 2.06 -6.92
N PHE A 93 2.49 1.30 -6.36
CA PHE A 93 2.74 1.28 -4.93
C PHE A 93 4.06 1.94 -4.58
N PHE A 94 4.01 2.81 -3.58
CA PHE A 94 5.23 3.32 -2.96
C PHE A 94 5.05 3.47 -1.45
N CYS A 95 6.17 3.55 -0.75
CA CYS A 95 6.17 3.86 0.68
C CYS A 95 7.41 4.65 1.02
N ARG A 96 7.39 5.31 2.16
CA ARG A 96 8.50 6.13 2.65
C ARG A 96 8.41 6.30 4.16
N THR A 97 9.52 6.68 4.76
CA THR A 97 9.50 7.04 6.17
C THR A 97 8.70 8.32 6.37
N ALA A 98 8.10 8.47 7.54
CA ALA A 98 7.35 9.65 7.92
C ALA A 98 7.68 10.00 9.36
N SER A 99 7.64 11.29 9.68
CA SER A 99 7.97 11.76 11.02
C SER A 99 6.81 11.63 12.00
N HIS A 100 5.60 11.58 11.49
CA HIS A 100 4.39 11.43 12.28
C HIS A 100 3.24 11.01 11.38
N GLU A 101 2.12 10.62 11.99
CA GLU A 101 0.88 10.43 11.26
C GLU A 101 0.51 11.75 10.59
N LYS A 102 0.09 11.69 9.34
CA LYS A 102 -0.24 12.84 8.49
C LYS A 102 0.98 13.62 7.99
N ASP A 103 2.16 13.03 8.05
CA ASP A 103 3.32 13.62 7.39
C ASP A 103 3.23 13.34 5.90
N TYR A 104 2.65 14.27 5.15
CA TYR A 104 2.48 14.17 3.70
C TYR A 104 3.65 14.76 2.92
N ARG A 105 4.69 15.19 3.60
CA ARG A 105 5.86 15.82 2.97
C ARG A 105 7.10 14.95 2.96
N GLY A 106 7.09 13.84 3.59
CA GLY A 106 8.24 12.98 3.79
C GLY A 106 9.32 13.02 2.71
N CYS A 107 10.38 12.24 2.87
CA CYS A 107 11.49 12.34 1.96
C CYS A 107 11.26 11.43 0.75
N TYR A 108 11.84 10.43 0.66
CA TYR A 108 12.17 9.54 -0.43
C TYR A 108 11.12 8.47 -0.65
N ASN A 109 10.45 8.51 -1.77
CA ASN A 109 9.50 7.45 -2.13
C ASN A 109 10.26 6.21 -2.60
N ASN A 110 9.95 5.08 -1.97
CA ASN A 110 10.43 3.78 -2.42
C ASN A 110 9.32 3.18 -3.28
N THR A 111 9.47 3.28 -4.58
CA THR A 111 8.52 2.72 -5.53
C THR A 111 8.89 1.26 -5.77
N ILE A 112 8.03 0.35 -5.35
CA ILE A 112 8.29 -1.08 -5.34
C ILE A 112 7.05 -1.85 -5.79
N PRO A 113 7.19 -3.11 -6.21
CA PRO A 113 6.02 -3.97 -6.32
C PRO A 113 5.40 -4.17 -4.93
N PHE A 114 4.08 -4.26 -4.87
CA PHE A 114 3.43 -4.49 -3.57
C PHE A 114 3.86 -5.81 -2.93
N THR A 115 4.27 -6.77 -3.74
CA THR A 115 4.79 -8.05 -3.23
C THR A 115 5.99 -7.87 -2.30
N GLU A 116 6.67 -6.72 -2.34
CA GLU A 116 7.82 -6.42 -1.50
C GLU A 116 7.46 -5.54 -0.30
N ALA A 117 6.17 -5.30 -0.06
CA ALA A 117 5.73 -4.34 0.95
C ALA A 117 6.18 -4.74 2.36
N GLU A 118 6.01 -6.00 2.73
CA GLU A 118 6.31 -6.44 4.10
C GLU A 118 7.78 -6.24 4.44
N GLU A 119 8.68 -6.71 3.59
CA GLU A 119 10.12 -6.56 3.84
C GLU A 119 10.55 -5.09 3.80
N THR A 120 9.95 -4.30 2.91
CA THR A 120 10.28 -2.89 2.79
C THR A 120 9.80 -2.10 4.00
N PHE A 121 8.59 -2.34 4.46
CA PHE A 121 8.08 -1.72 5.69
C PHE A 121 9.00 -2.01 6.87
N ASN A 122 9.37 -3.27 7.03
CA ASN A 122 10.23 -3.68 8.13
C ASN A 122 11.61 -3.00 8.04
N ARG A 123 12.18 -2.95 6.84
CA ARG A 123 13.47 -2.29 6.61
C ARG A 123 13.39 -0.80 6.91
N LEU A 124 12.34 -0.12 6.46
CA LEU A 124 12.18 1.32 6.68
C LEU A 124 11.98 1.64 8.15
N LEU A 125 11.19 0.85 8.86
CA LEU A 125 10.98 1.06 10.29
C LEU A 125 12.27 0.83 11.08
N ASN A 126 13.08 -0.13 10.68
CA ASN A 126 14.40 -0.35 11.28
C ASN A 126 15.39 0.76 10.95
N ALA A 127 15.34 1.28 9.73
CA ALA A 127 16.25 2.36 9.31
C ALA A 127 16.02 3.64 10.12
N ILE A 128 14.78 3.91 10.51
CA ILE A 128 14.46 5.06 11.36
C ILE A 128 15.19 4.94 12.70
N HIS A 129 15.20 3.74 13.28
CA HIS A 129 15.94 3.48 14.53
C HIS A 129 17.42 3.75 14.37
N ILE A 130 18.02 3.35 13.26
CA ILE A 130 19.45 3.53 13.02
C ILE A 130 19.77 5.01 12.83
N ALA A 131 18.86 5.76 12.19
CA ALA A 131 19.07 7.18 11.92
C ALA A 131 18.90 8.06 13.16
N ALA A 132 18.26 7.53 14.17
CA ALA A 132 18.08 8.24 15.42
C ALA A 132 19.32 8.07 16.30
#